data_ff0fe2caa5974486d3ead7c196ce1028
#
_entry.id   ff0fe2caa5974486d3ead7c196ce1028
#
_cell.length_a   1.000
_cell.length_b   1.000
_cell.length_c   1.000
_cell.angle_alpha   90.00
_cell.angle_beta   90.00
_cell.angle_gamma   90.00
#
_symmetry.space_group_name_H-M   'P 1'
#
loop_
_entity.id
_entity.type
_entity.pdbx_description
1 polymer ?
#
loop_
_entity_poly.entity_id
_entity_poly.type
_entity_poly.pdbx_seq_one_letter_code
_entity_poly.pdbx_strand_id
1 'polypeptide(L)'
;EGLVNDESRKGAVITKQVAQQLDSILVDIAIRQNIPVMPFAPSSFMMLKNGEIYSVYSEHIAKALELGFIPVVYGDVVIDVEKGVQIASTETVLHALSKSMKPDIVIMDTDVNGIYDKDPVKYKDAKLIRHVDSSNIMQVIDAAGGSNKIDVTGGMKHKLIITYEMIKETKGVGYIANANVPGIIGRILNNDERVECTKIEA
;
A
#
# COMPACT_ATOMS: atom_id res chain seq x y z
N GLU A 1 -15.53 -8.17 -7.94
CA GLU A 1 -16.88 -8.65 -8.34
C GLU A 1 -17.53 -9.61 -7.32
N GLY A 2 -16.79 -10.23 -6.41
CA GLY A 2 -17.34 -11.15 -5.43
C GLY A 2 -17.57 -12.59 -5.95
N LEU A 3 -18.18 -13.44 -5.12
CA LEU A 3 -18.52 -14.80 -5.48
C LEU A 3 -19.85 -14.84 -6.22
N VAL A 4 -19.84 -15.24 -7.49
CA VAL A 4 -21.03 -15.34 -8.36
C VAL A 4 -21.35 -16.80 -8.68
N ASN A 5 -20.32 -17.64 -8.84
CA ASN A 5 -20.44 -19.05 -9.27
C ASN A 5 -19.19 -19.85 -8.88
N ASP A 6 -19.12 -21.13 -9.28
CA ASP A 6 -17.98 -21.99 -9.00
C ASP A 6 -16.68 -21.54 -9.68
N GLU A 7 -16.76 -20.90 -10.85
CA GLU A 7 -15.58 -20.34 -11.52
C GLU A 7 -14.99 -19.18 -10.72
N SER A 8 -15.83 -18.31 -10.15
CA SER A 8 -15.36 -17.22 -9.29
C SER A 8 -14.69 -17.73 -8.01
N ARG A 9 -15.17 -18.86 -7.42
CA ARG A 9 -14.48 -19.52 -6.31
C ARG A 9 -13.10 -20.03 -6.72
N LYS A 10 -13.00 -20.71 -7.86
CA LYS A 10 -11.74 -21.21 -8.40
C LYS A 10 -10.77 -20.06 -8.69
N GLY A 11 -11.27 -18.98 -9.31
CA GLY A 11 -10.49 -17.76 -9.57
C GLY A 11 -9.93 -17.13 -8.29
N ALA A 12 -10.73 -17.05 -7.23
CA ALA A 12 -10.32 -16.54 -5.92
C ALA A 12 -9.17 -17.36 -5.33
N VAL A 13 -9.24 -18.70 -5.39
CA VAL A 13 -8.18 -19.60 -4.90
C VAL A 13 -6.88 -19.42 -5.70
N ILE A 14 -6.98 -19.33 -7.04
CA ILE A 14 -5.82 -19.13 -7.90
C ILE A 14 -5.15 -17.78 -7.60
N THR A 15 -5.93 -16.70 -7.52
CA THR A 15 -5.42 -15.37 -7.20
C THR A 15 -4.70 -15.36 -5.84
N LYS A 16 -5.31 -15.98 -4.83
CA LYS A 16 -4.71 -16.12 -3.51
C LYS A 16 -3.38 -16.88 -3.56
N GLN A 17 -3.34 -18.00 -4.27
CA GLN A 17 -2.12 -18.81 -4.41
C GLN A 17 -0.97 -18.02 -5.05
N VAL A 18 -1.24 -17.24 -6.10
CA VAL A 18 -0.22 -16.41 -6.77
C VAL A 18 0.35 -15.36 -5.82
N ALA A 19 -0.51 -14.70 -5.03
CA ALA A 19 -0.07 -13.72 -4.04
C ALA A 19 0.82 -14.37 -2.95
N GLN A 20 0.45 -15.55 -2.46
CA GLN A 20 1.25 -16.32 -1.49
C GLN A 20 2.59 -16.77 -2.06
N GLN A 21 2.67 -17.12 -3.35
CA GLN A 21 3.93 -17.47 -4.00
C GLN A 21 4.90 -16.28 -4.03
N LEU A 22 4.39 -15.08 -4.34
CA LEU A 22 5.21 -13.86 -4.32
C LEU A 22 5.73 -13.56 -2.90
N ASP A 23 4.88 -13.67 -1.89
CA ASP A 23 5.26 -13.52 -0.49
C ASP A 23 6.36 -14.53 -0.09
N SER A 24 6.21 -15.79 -0.47
CA SER A 24 7.22 -16.83 -0.21
C SER A 24 8.58 -16.50 -0.81
N ILE A 25 8.63 -15.95 -2.02
CA ILE A 25 9.87 -15.50 -2.66
C ILE A 25 10.53 -14.38 -1.85
N LEU A 26 9.74 -13.41 -1.37
CA LEU A 26 10.23 -12.33 -0.52
C LEU A 26 10.81 -12.87 0.79
N VAL A 27 10.10 -13.78 1.45
CA VAL A 27 10.56 -14.44 2.68
C VAL A 27 11.87 -15.19 2.46
N ASP A 28 12.01 -15.96 1.38
CA ASP A 28 13.24 -16.66 1.02
C ASP A 28 14.43 -15.70 0.84
N ILE A 29 14.20 -14.54 0.21
CA ILE A 29 15.24 -13.51 0.05
C ILE A 29 15.63 -12.94 1.41
N ALA A 30 14.65 -12.63 2.26
CA ALA A 30 14.88 -12.08 3.59
C ALA A 30 15.70 -13.05 4.47
N ILE A 31 15.37 -14.35 4.45
CA ILE A 31 16.11 -15.38 5.17
C ILE A 31 17.59 -15.39 4.75
N ARG A 32 17.88 -15.32 3.44
CA ARG A 32 19.26 -15.28 2.90
C ARG A 32 20.02 -14.03 3.33
N GLN A 33 19.32 -12.96 3.67
CA GLN A 33 19.88 -11.70 4.15
C GLN A 33 19.90 -11.58 5.68
N ASN A 34 19.50 -12.64 6.41
CA ASN A 34 19.33 -12.65 7.86
C ASN A 34 18.37 -11.55 8.37
N ILE A 35 17.33 -11.24 7.60
CA ILE A 35 16.28 -10.29 7.98
C ILE A 35 15.14 -11.06 8.64
N PRO A 36 14.77 -10.76 9.90
CA PRO A 36 13.76 -11.51 10.66
C PRO A 36 12.34 -11.14 10.24
N VAL A 37 11.94 -11.50 9.02
CA VAL A 37 10.57 -11.27 8.55
C VAL A 37 9.62 -12.34 9.07
N MET A 38 8.35 -11.94 9.28
CA MET A 38 7.26 -12.85 9.65
C MET A 38 6.05 -12.56 8.76
N PRO A 39 5.68 -13.48 7.84
CA PRO A 39 4.56 -13.28 6.93
C PRO A 39 3.21 -13.48 7.62
N PHE A 40 2.24 -12.62 7.28
CA PHE A 40 0.86 -12.70 7.73
C PHE A 40 -0.09 -12.55 6.55
N ALA A 41 -0.85 -13.59 6.25
CA ALA A 41 -1.85 -13.55 5.19
C ALA A 41 -3.05 -12.69 5.62
N PRO A 42 -3.40 -11.61 4.88
CA PRO A 42 -4.50 -10.73 5.26
C PRO A 42 -5.85 -11.43 5.48
N SER A 43 -6.13 -12.48 4.72
CA SER A 43 -7.34 -13.31 4.89
C SER A 43 -7.43 -14.04 6.24
N SER A 44 -6.34 -14.09 7.02
CA SER A 44 -6.35 -14.68 8.37
C SER A 44 -6.65 -13.67 9.48
N PHE A 45 -6.59 -12.37 9.20
CA PHE A 45 -6.75 -11.35 10.23
C PHE A 45 -7.71 -10.20 9.86
N MET A 46 -8.24 -10.15 8.63
CA MET A 46 -9.20 -9.11 8.24
C MET A 46 -10.36 -9.65 7.40
N MET A 47 -11.48 -8.93 7.49
CA MET A 47 -12.64 -9.11 6.62
C MET A 47 -13.09 -7.76 6.05
N LEU A 48 -13.73 -7.80 4.89
CA LEU A 48 -14.35 -6.65 4.25
C LEU A 48 -15.89 -6.77 4.31
N LYS A 49 -16.55 -5.64 4.08
CA LYS A 49 -17.99 -5.53 3.81
C LYS A 49 -18.19 -4.58 2.64
N ASN A 50 -18.68 -5.07 1.53
CA ASN A 50 -18.83 -4.30 0.29
C ASN A 50 -17.54 -3.61 -0.19
N GLY A 51 -16.36 -4.19 0.13
CA GLY A 51 -15.05 -3.62 -0.20
C GLY A 51 -14.45 -2.71 0.86
N GLU A 52 -15.22 -2.32 1.86
CA GLU A 52 -14.75 -1.53 2.99
C GLU A 52 -14.22 -2.41 4.12
N ILE A 53 -13.29 -1.89 4.93
CA ILE A 53 -12.73 -2.61 6.08
C ILE A 53 -13.84 -2.86 7.10
N TYR A 54 -14.15 -4.13 7.36
CA TYR A 54 -15.18 -4.54 8.32
C TYR A 54 -14.60 -4.93 9.68
N SER A 55 -13.57 -5.76 9.69
CA SER A 55 -12.88 -6.16 10.93
C SER A 55 -11.41 -6.44 10.69
N VAL A 56 -10.58 -6.17 11.71
CA VAL A 56 -9.14 -6.39 11.69
C VAL A 56 -8.69 -6.89 13.06
N TYR A 57 -7.94 -8.00 13.09
CA TYR A 57 -7.34 -8.59 14.27
C TYR A 57 -5.82 -8.46 14.18
N SER A 58 -5.27 -7.35 14.64
CA SER A 58 -3.86 -6.98 14.45
C SER A 58 -2.94 -7.27 15.66
N GLU A 59 -3.49 -7.75 16.76
CA GLU A 59 -2.75 -7.94 18.02
C GLU A 59 -1.53 -8.84 17.88
N HIS A 60 -1.64 -9.96 17.15
CA HIS A 60 -0.53 -10.87 16.91
C HIS A 60 0.55 -10.28 15.99
N ILE A 61 0.16 -9.38 15.06
CA ILE A 61 1.11 -8.66 14.20
C ILE A 61 1.85 -7.60 15.03
N ALA A 62 1.15 -6.86 15.89
CA ALA A 62 1.76 -5.93 16.83
C ALA A 62 2.73 -6.66 17.76
N LYS A 63 2.35 -7.86 18.25
CA LYS A 63 3.23 -8.68 19.09
C LYS A 63 4.48 -9.15 18.35
N ALA A 64 4.39 -9.47 17.07
CA ALA A 64 5.56 -9.81 16.26
C ALA A 64 6.55 -8.64 16.18
N LEU A 65 6.05 -7.40 15.98
CA LEU A 65 6.88 -6.18 16.02
C LEU A 65 7.59 -6.01 17.37
N GLU A 66 6.87 -6.15 18.49
CA GLU A 66 7.47 -6.07 19.85
C GLU A 66 8.58 -7.12 20.06
N LEU A 67 8.47 -8.27 19.43
CA LEU A 67 9.47 -9.34 19.49
C LEU A 67 10.64 -9.11 18.51
N GLY A 68 10.66 -8.02 17.75
CA GLY A 68 11.72 -7.67 16.82
C GLY A 68 11.60 -8.30 15.44
N PHE A 69 10.46 -8.91 15.11
CA PHE A 69 10.19 -9.35 13.73
C PHE A 69 9.72 -8.19 12.87
N ILE A 70 9.93 -8.32 11.57
CA ILE A 70 9.39 -7.42 10.55
C ILE A 70 8.17 -8.11 9.94
N PRO A 71 6.93 -7.70 10.27
CA PRO A 71 5.74 -8.27 9.66
C PRO A 71 5.69 -7.98 8.17
N VAL A 72 5.41 -8.99 7.38
CA VAL A 72 5.18 -8.88 5.94
C VAL A 72 3.72 -9.21 5.66
N VAL A 73 3.04 -8.31 4.95
CA VAL A 73 1.68 -8.46 4.47
C VAL A 73 1.63 -8.14 2.98
N TYR A 74 0.59 -8.58 2.29
CA TYR A 74 0.46 -8.42 0.83
C TYR A 74 -1.00 -8.22 0.44
N GLY A 75 -1.27 -7.88 -0.83
CA GLY A 75 -2.62 -7.86 -1.35
C GLY A 75 -3.18 -9.28 -1.45
N ASP A 76 -4.33 -9.55 -0.82
CA ASP A 76 -4.89 -10.90 -0.68
C ASP A 76 -6.37 -10.95 -1.07
N VAL A 77 -6.86 -12.17 -1.35
CA VAL A 77 -8.28 -12.45 -1.43
C VAL A 77 -8.79 -12.72 -0.02
N VAL A 78 -9.61 -11.82 0.48
CA VAL A 78 -10.19 -11.88 1.84
C VAL A 78 -11.70 -12.13 1.78
N ILE A 79 -12.28 -12.55 2.89
CA ILE A 79 -13.75 -12.69 3.01
C ILE A 79 -14.37 -11.29 2.98
N ASP A 80 -15.39 -11.12 2.15
CA ASP A 80 -16.31 -9.98 2.17
C ASP A 80 -17.70 -10.52 2.60
N VAL A 81 -18.22 -9.99 3.70
CA VAL A 81 -19.44 -10.54 4.32
C VAL A 81 -20.70 -10.36 3.47
N GLU A 82 -20.70 -9.47 2.48
CA GLU A 82 -21.82 -9.26 1.57
C GLU A 82 -21.57 -9.89 0.19
N LYS A 83 -20.33 -9.83 -0.31
CA LYS A 83 -19.96 -10.30 -1.67
C LYS A 83 -19.30 -11.68 -1.66
N GLY A 84 -19.10 -12.29 -0.50
CA GLY A 84 -18.43 -13.57 -0.31
C GLY A 84 -16.91 -13.42 -0.25
N VAL A 85 -16.25 -12.95 -1.31
CA VAL A 85 -14.81 -12.64 -1.31
C VAL A 85 -14.54 -11.35 -2.11
N GLN A 86 -13.44 -10.68 -1.75
CA GLN A 86 -12.91 -9.54 -2.50
C GLN A 86 -11.39 -9.44 -2.36
N ILE A 87 -10.75 -8.80 -3.32
CA ILE A 87 -9.31 -8.48 -3.23
C ILE A 87 -9.16 -7.26 -2.32
N ALA A 88 -8.43 -7.44 -1.21
CA ALA A 88 -7.86 -6.35 -0.45
C ALA A 88 -6.50 -6.01 -1.07
N SER A 89 -6.35 -4.81 -1.62
CA SER A 89 -5.05 -4.34 -2.11
C SER A 89 -4.07 -4.17 -0.95
N THR A 90 -2.77 -4.14 -1.23
CA THR A 90 -1.75 -3.88 -0.21
C THR A 90 -2.01 -2.56 0.51
N GLU A 91 -2.45 -1.53 -0.21
CA GLU A 91 -2.82 -0.24 0.35
C GLU A 91 -4.00 -0.35 1.34
N THR A 92 -5.02 -1.13 0.98
CA THR A 92 -6.17 -1.41 1.88
C THR A 92 -5.72 -2.14 3.14
N VAL A 93 -4.83 -3.13 3.00
CA VAL A 93 -4.27 -3.88 4.14
C VAL A 93 -3.46 -2.97 5.05
N LEU A 94 -2.58 -2.13 4.49
CA LEU A 94 -1.78 -1.17 5.27
C LEU A 94 -2.68 -0.15 5.98
N HIS A 95 -3.70 0.38 5.31
CA HIS A 95 -4.67 1.28 5.95
C HIS A 95 -5.40 0.60 7.10
N ALA A 96 -5.82 -0.66 6.93
CA ALA A 96 -6.45 -1.43 7.99
C ALA A 96 -5.56 -1.56 9.24
N LEU A 97 -4.26 -1.82 9.03
CA LEU A 97 -3.28 -1.96 10.10
C LEU A 97 -2.85 -0.62 10.72
N SER A 98 -2.77 0.46 9.93
CA SER A 98 -2.31 1.77 10.40
C SER A 98 -3.15 2.33 11.56
N LYS A 99 -4.44 2.01 11.59
CA LYS A 99 -5.36 2.44 12.66
C LYS A 99 -4.95 1.95 14.05
N SER A 100 -4.44 0.74 14.14
CA SER A 100 -3.99 0.14 15.42
C SER A 100 -2.51 0.34 15.67
N MET A 101 -1.67 0.31 14.62
CA MET A 101 -0.21 0.36 14.75
C MET A 101 0.36 1.77 14.77
N LYS A 102 -0.39 2.75 14.27
CA LYS A 102 -0.04 4.19 14.26
C LYS A 102 1.40 4.44 13.78
N PRO A 103 1.74 4.09 12.53
CA PRO A 103 3.08 4.29 12.02
C PRO A 103 3.46 5.78 11.98
N ASP A 104 4.70 6.10 12.33
CA ASP A 104 5.26 7.45 12.20
C ASP A 104 5.54 7.81 10.76
N ILE A 105 5.90 6.82 9.92
CA ILE A 105 6.25 7.00 8.51
C ILE A 105 5.52 5.94 7.68
N VAL A 106 4.88 6.39 6.60
CA VAL A 106 4.28 5.53 5.57
C VAL A 106 4.98 5.82 4.24
N ILE A 107 5.60 4.80 3.64
CA ILE A 107 6.26 4.91 2.34
C ILE A 107 5.49 4.04 1.33
N MET A 108 4.97 4.66 0.28
CA MET A 108 4.32 3.99 -0.84
C MET A 108 5.26 3.98 -2.04
N ASP A 109 5.74 2.83 -2.39
CA ASP A 109 6.60 2.64 -3.55
C ASP A 109 5.81 2.60 -4.86
N THR A 110 6.43 3.15 -5.92
CA THR A 110 5.89 3.20 -7.28
C THR A 110 7.04 3.17 -8.30
N ASP A 111 6.72 3.17 -9.58
CA ASP A 111 7.67 3.15 -10.70
C ASP A 111 8.12 4.56 -11.15
N VAL A 112 7.62 5.61 -10.51
CA VAL A 112 7.98 7.02 -10.75
C VAL A 112 8.40 7.69 -9.44
N ASN A 113 9.08 8.85 -9.51
CA ASN A 113 9.65 9.50 -8.31
C ASN A 113 8.61 10.02 -7.29
N GLY A 114 7.34 10.05 -7.67
CA GLY A 114 6.25 10.54 -6.82
C GLY A 114 5.07 10.98 -7.64
N ILE A 115 4.32 11.96 -7.15
CA ILE A 115 3.16 12.53 -7.83
C ILE A 115 3.61 13.68 -8.72
N TYR A 116 3.08 13.73 -9.93
CA TYR A 116 3.37 14.78 -10.91
C TYR A 116 2.11 15.57 -11.25
N ASP A 117 2.29 16.79 -11.74
CA ASP A 117 1.21 17.66 -12.23
C ASP A 117 0.51 17.11 -13.48
N LYS A 118 1.15 16.16 -14.17
CA LYS A 118 0.65 15.41 -15.34
C LYS A 118 1.47 14.12 -15.51
N ASP A 119 1.01 13.22 -16.37
CA ASP A 119 1.65 11.92 -16.61
C ASP A 119 3.13 12.07 -17.09
N PRO A 120 4.15 11.72 -16.27
CA PRO A 120 5.55 11.93 -16.63
C PRO A 120 6.03 10.99 -17.75
N VAL A 121 5.30 9.92 -18.05
CA VAL A 121 5.62 9.01 -19.17
C VAL A 121 5.21 9.66 -20.50
N LYS A 122 4.10 10.41 -20.50
CA LYS A 122 3.57 11.08 -21.70
C LYS A 122 4.17 12.47 -21.93
N TYR A 123 4.48 13.19 -20.85
CA TYR A 123 4.86 14.59 -20.90
C TYR A 123 6.24 14.79 -20.26
N LYS A 124 7.24 15.11 -21.10
CA LYS A 124 8.63 15.31 -20.64
C LYS A 124 8.82 16.56 -19.74
N ASP A 125 7.87 17.48 -19.77
CA ASP A 125 7.82 18.68 -18.96
C ASP A 125 6.95 18.52 -17.70
N ALA A 126 6.55 17.28 -17.35
CA ALA A 126 5.87 16.98 -16.12
C ALA A 126 6.74 17.35 -14.89
N LYS A 127 6.14 18.03 -13.93
CA LYS A 127 6.81 18.49 -12.72
C LYS A 127 6.42 17.65 -11.51
N LEU A 128 7.43 17.18 -10.78
CA LEU A 128 7.21 16.46 -9.52
C LEU A 128 6.62 17.41 -8.48
N ILE A 129 5.51 17.00 -7.88
CA ILE A 129 4.90 17.67 -6.72
C ILE A 129 5.60 17.15 -5.48
N ARG A 130 6.52 17.94 -4.92
CA ARG A 130 7.37 17.50 -3.81
C ARG A 130 6.67 17.47 -2.46
N HIS A 131 5.61 18.26 -2.29
CA HIS A 131 4.90 18.39 -1.02
C HIS A 131 3.39 18.44 -1.23
N VAL A 132 2.68 17.64 -0.43
CA VAL A 132 1.23 17.60 -0.37
C VAL A 132 0.80 17.75 1.09
N ASP A 133 -0.14 18.67 1.34
CA ASP A 133 -0.73 18.92 2.64
C ASP A 133 -2.24 19.23 2.53
N SER A 134 -2.85 19.59 3.65
CA SER A 134 -4.27 19.94 3.71
C SER A 134 -4.68 21.12 2.81
N SER A 135 -3.74 21.99 2.42
CA SER A 135 -4.01 23.17 1.59
C SER A 135 -4.07 22.84 0.09
N ASN A 136 -3.35 21.79 -0.37
CA ASN A 136 -3.26 21.48 -1.79
C ASN A 136 -3.74 20.08 -2.20
N ILE A 137 -4.05 19.20 -1.24
CA ILE A 137 -4.44 17.79 -1.49
C ILE A 137 -5.53 17.64 -2.55
N MET A 138 -6.57 18.48 -2.54
CA MET A 138 -7.67 18.36 -3.50
C MET A 138 -7.21 18.66 -4.93
N GLN A 139 -6.35 19.66 -5.13
CA GLN A 139 -5.79 20.02 -6.44
C GLN A 139 -4.88 18.91 -6.96
N VAL A 140 -4.10 18.28 -6.07
CA VAL A 140 -3.19 17.18 -6.43
C VAL A 140 -3.98 15.92 -6.77
N ILE A 141 -5.06 15.62 -6.07
CA ILE A 141 -5.97 14.50 -6.40
C ILE A 141 -6.56 14.67 -7.81
N ASP A 142 -6.97 15.87 -8.17
CA ASP A 142 -7.53 16.15 -9.50
C ASP A 142 -6.46 15.99 -10.58
N ALA A 143 -5.25 16.48 -10.35
CA ALA A 143 -4.12 16.30 -11.26
C ALA A 143 -3.71 14.82 -11.44
N ALA A 144 -3.65 14.06 -10.35
CA ALA A 144 -3.32 12.63 -10.36
C ALA A 144 -4.37 11.74 -11.05
N GLY A 145 -5.62 12.19 -11.18
CA GLY A 145 -6.72 11.49 -11.84
C GLY A 145 -6.66 11.47 -13.37
N GLY A 146 -5.74 12.22 -14.00
CA GLY A 146 -5.65 12.38 -15.46
C GLY A 146 -4.97 11.23 -16.22
N SER A 147 -4.47 10.18 -15.59
CA SER A 147 -3.86 9.03 -16.25
C SER A 147 -4.93 8.01 -16.68
N ASN A 148 -5.22 7.93 -17.98
CA ASN A 148 -6.16 6.99 -18.62
C ASN A 148 -5.64 5.54 -18.66
N LYS A 149 -4.82 5.06 -17.74
CA LYS A 149 -4.56 3.63 -17.62
C LYS A 149 -5.76 3.00 -16.90
N ILE A 150 -6.31 1.93 -17.48
CA ILE A 150 -7.24 1.03 -16.78
C ILE A 150 -6.43 0.36 -15.67
N ASP A 151 -6.36 1.02 -14.53
CA ASP A 151 -5.72 0.49 -13.34
C ASP A 151 -6.82 -0.06 -12.44
N VAL A 152 -6.93 -1.37 -12.39
CA VAL A 152 -7.89 -2.09 -11.55
C VAL A 152 -7.65 -1.85 -10.05
N THR A 153 -6.51 -1.28 -9.67
CA THR A 153 -6.11 -0.99 -8.28
C THR A 153 -6.26 0.49 -7.89
N GLY A 154 -6.71 1.36 -8.82
CA GLY A 154 -6.97 2.78 -8.55
C GLY A 154 -5.79 3.73 -8.75
N GLY A 155 -4.62 3.22 -9.10
CA GLY A 155 -3.44 3.99 -9.53
C GLY A 155 -2.89 5.01 -8.52
N MET A 156 -2.19 6.01 -9.03
CA MET A 156 -1.54 7.06 -8.25
C MET A 156 -2.53 7.86 -7.39
N LYS A 157 -3.71 8.12 -7.92
CA LYS A 157 -4.78 8.82 -7.19
C LYS A 157 -5.19 8.05 -5.92
N HIS A 158 -5.37 6.74 -6.04
CA HIS A 158 -5.74 5.90 -4.90
C HIS A 158 -4.62 5.84 -3.85
N LYS A 159 -3.35 5.67 -4.31
CA LYS A 159 -2.19 5.71 -3.41
C LYS A 159 -2.13 7.02 -2.61
N LEU A 160 -2.32 8.16 -3.30
CA LEU A 160 -2.34 9.47 -2.64
C LEU A 160 -3.44 9.56 -1.58
N ILE A 161 -4.68 9.24 -1.95
CA ILE A 161 -5.83 9.34 -1.05
C ILE A 161 -5.61 8.47 0.19
N ILE A 162 -5.27 7.19 -0.01
CA ILE A 162 -5.14 6.24 1.10
C ILE A 162 -3.94 6.59 2.00
N THR A 163 -2.84 7.08 1.41
CA THR A 163 -1.68 7.55 2.20
C THR A 163 -2.07 8.76 3.04
N TYR A 164 -2.78 9.74 2.44
CA TYR A 164 -3.23 10.92 3.16
C TYR A 164 -4.20 10.59 4.30
N GLU A 165 -5.12 9.66 4.09
CA GLU A 165 -6.03 9.17 5.14
C GLU A 165 -5.26 8.51 6.29
N MET A 166 -4.29 7.62 5.98
CA MET A 166 -3.46 7.00 7.00
C MET A 166 -2.73 8.03 7.86
N ILE A 167 -2.02 8.99 7.24
CA ILE A 167 -1.25 9.98 8.01
C ILE A 167 -2.14 10.96 8.77
N LYS A 168 -3.32 11.28 8.25
CA LYS A 168 -4.31 12.09 8.96
C LYS A 168 -4.78 11.42 10.25
N GLU A 169 -4.98 10.09 10.21
CA GLU A 169 -5.38 9.29 11.38
C GLU A 169 -4.21 9.07 12.36
N THR A 170 -3.00 8.83 11.86
CA THR A 170 -1.84 8.46 12.69
C THR A 170 -1.01 9.64 13.17
N LYS A 171 -1.14 10.81 12.52
CA LYS A 171 -0.29 12.00 12.70
C LYS A 171 1.17 11.77 12.27
N GLY A 172 1.39 10.78 11.42
CA GLY A 172 2.67 10.47 10.80
C GLY A 172 2.97 11.31 9.56
N VAL A 173 3.97 10.87 8.80
CA VAL A 173 4.37 11.47 7.52
C VAL A 173 4.31 10.42 6.42
N GLY A 174 3.73 10.76 5.28
CA GLY A 174 3.66 9.91 4.11
C GLY A 174 4.73 10.26 3.06
N TYR A 175 5.17 9.26 2.31
CA TYR A 175 6.02 9.44 1.14
C TYR A 175 5.53 8.57 -0.01
N ILE A 176 5.56 9.11 -1.23
CA ILE A 176 5.42 8.33 -2.46
C ILE A 176 6.74 8.46 -3.20
N ALA A 177 7.41 7.33 -3.47
CA ALA A 177 8.77 7.28 -3.96
C ALA A 177 8.98 6.17 -5.00
N ASN A 178 10.09 6.26 -5.74
CA ASN A 178 10.42 5.31 -6.80
C ASN A 178 11.19 4.11 -6.25
N ALA A 179 10.56 2.94 -6.25
CA ALA A 179 11.15 1.68 -5.82
C ALA A 179 12.39 1.26 -6.63
N ASN A 180 12.52 1.76 -7.88
CA ASN A 180 13.65 1.44 -8.75
C ASN A 180 14.93 2.23 -8.40
N VAL A 181 14.85 3.19 -7.46
CA VAL A 181 16.02 3.95 -6.98
C VAL A 181 16.67 3.20 -5.82
N PRO A 182 17.89 2.65 -5.99
CA PRO A 182 18.55 1.89 -4.93
C PRO A 182 18.69 2.69 -3.63
N GLY A 183 18.31 2.08 -2.51
CA GLY A 183 18.43 2.67 -1.18
C GLY A 183 17.46 3.81 -0.87
N ILE A 184 16.42 4.02 -1.70
CA ILE A 184 15.45 5.13 -1.54
C ILE A 184 14.82 5.14 -0.15
N ILE A 185 14.37 4.00 0.36
CA ILE A 185 13.74 3.87 1.67
C ILE A 185 14.72 4.32 2.77
N GLY A 186 15.96 3.82 2.75
CA GLY A 186 16.98 4.21 3.73
C GLY A 186 17.31 5.70 3.69
N ARG A 187 17.32 6.30 2.50
CA ARG A 187 17.53 7.76 2.33
C ARG A 187 16.37 8.57 2.91
N ILE A 188 15.12 8.14 2.67
CA ILE A 188 13.92 8.78 3.25
C ILE A 188 13.98 8.71 4.79
N LEU A 189 14.24 7.51 5.35
CA LEU A 189 14.33 7.31 6.79
C LEU A 189 15.47 8.11 7.46
N ASN A 190 16.54 8.44 6.72
CA ASN A 190 17.63 9.30 7.17
C ASN A 190 17.42 10.79 6.83
N ASN A 191 16.21 11.19 6.41
CA ASN A 191 15.86 12.56 6.06
C ASN A 191 16.80 13.21 5.02
N ASP A 192 17.23 12.46 4.00
CA ASP A 192 18.04 13.00 2.91
C ASP A 192 17.17 13.89 2.00
N GLU A 193 17.30 15.20 2.14
CA GLU A 193 16.52 16.20 1.39
C GLU A 193 16.74 16.15 -0.14
N ARG A 194 17.80 15.47 -0.61
CA ARG A 194 18.08 15.29 -2.04
C ARG A 194 17.23 14.18 -2.67
N VAL A 195 16.44 13.47 -1.88
CA VAL A 195 15.54 12.43 -2.43
C VAL A 195 14.45 13.10 -3.27
N GLU A 196 14.30 12.61 -4.49
CA GLU A 196 13.16 12.96 -5.33
C GLU A 196 11.97 12.08 -4.98
N CYS A 197 11.04 12.60 -4.21
CA CYS A 197 9.80 11.94 -3.80
C CYS A 197 8.71 12.98 -3.55
N THR A 198 7.48 12.53 -3.34
CA THR A 198 6.39 13.34 -2.81
C THR A 198 6.26 13.08 -1.32
N LYS A 199 6.47 14.10 -0.50
CA LYS A 199 6.19 14.09 0.94
C LYS A 199 4.74 14.51 1.18
N ILE A 200 4.04 13.84 2.09
CA ILE A 200 2.63 14.06 2.39
C ILE A 200 2.49 14.30 3.90
N GLU A 201 1.87 15.41 4.26
CA GLU A 201 1.59 15.82 5.65
C GLU A 201 0.10 16.16 5.78
N ALA A 202 -0.52 15.94 6.98
CA ALA A 202 -1.96 16.16 7.18
C ALA A 202 -2.27 16.98 8.43
#